data_40e343f02f019ac7a6c484c4716ca28d
#
_entry.id   40e343f02f019ac7a6c484c4716ca28d
#
_cell.length_a   1.000
_cell.length_b   1.000
_cell.length_c   1.000
_cell.angle_alpha   90.00
_cell.angle_beta   90.00
_cell.angle_gamma   90.00
#
_symmetry.space_group_name_H-M   'P 1'
#
loop_
_entity.id
_entity.type
_entity.pdbx_description
1 polymer ?
#
loop_
_entity_poly.entity_id
_entity_poly.type
_entity_poly.pdbx_seq_one_letter_code
_entity_poly.pdbx_strand_id
1 'polypeptide(L)'
;MGRPKKYTERTLRKAVEAYFDSITREVGMTEKVDTGRKDSSGHKIFENVPVINKRGEQVKYTEYLVPPTVGGLCECLEIHRSTWAEYCDESLHPEFSDTTTRTRGRMREYLEQQLLIRKDVKGIIFSLQNNYGYTERREVDFGPQASRALTASAVPMAEREALLRELFQEFSQEGAAPDGAGET
;
A
#
# COMPACT_ATOMS: atom_id res chain seq x y z
N MET A 1 -8.32 21.31 31.52
CA MET A 1 -8.35 22.19 30.33
C MET A 1 -7.54 21.53 29.22
N GLY A 2 -8.17 21.23 28.07
CA GLY A 2 -7.47 20.65 26.92
C GLY A 2 -6.51 21.67 26.31
N ARG A 3 -5.39 21.19 25.75
CA ARG A 3 -4.43 22.03 25.04
C ARG A 3 -5.15 22.71 23.85
N PRO A 4 -4.98 24.05 23.64
CA PRO A 4 -5.64 24.71 22.51
C PRO A 4 -5.22 24.06 21.19
N LYS A 5 -6.20 23.87 20.29
CA LYS A 5 -5.95 23.31 18.95
C LYS A 5 -5.02 24.23 18.17
N LYS A 6 -3.95 23.69 17.59
CA LYS A 6 -3.02 24.46 16.74
C LYS A 6 -3.66 24.91 15.43
N TYR A 7 -4.59 24.10 14.89
CA TYR A 7 -5.23 24.32 13.60
C TYR A 7 -6.75 24.41 13.70
N THR A 8 -7.33 25.20 12.80
CA THR A 8 -8.74 25.14 12.39
C THR A 8 -8.83 24.29 11.12
N GLU A 9 -10.02 23.85 10.71
CA GLU A 9 -10.23 23.12 9.44
C GLU A 9 -9.57 23.83 8.24
N ARG A 10 -9.86 25.13 8.10
CA ARG A 10 -9.32 25.93 6.99
C ARG A 10 -7.80 26.07 7.02
N THR A 11 -7.21 26.25 8.19
CA THR A 11 -5.75 26.42 8.32
C THR A 11 -5.03 25.09 8.17
N LEU A 12 -5.60 23.97 8.66
CA LEU A 12 -5.07 22.64 8.44
C LEU A 12 -5.05 22.31 6.95
N ARG A 13 -6.17 22.51 6.25
CA ARG A 13 -6.28 22.27 4.81
C ARG A 13 -5.22 23.03 4.02
N LYS A 14 -5.05 24.33 4.30
CA LYS A 14 -4.00 25.13 3.64
C LYS A 14 -2.59 24.62 3.92
N ALA A 15 -2.30 24.25 5.15
CA ALA A 15 -0.99 23.75 5.53
C ALA A 15 -0.69 22.36 4.89
N VAL A 16 -1.69 21.50 4.78
CA VAL A 16 -1.58 20.22 4.07
C VAL A 16 -1.34 20.43 2.57
N GLU A 17 -2.07 21.35 1.92
CA GLU A 17 -1.82 21.65 0.51
C GLU A 17 -0.41 22.23 0.30
N ALA A 18 0.03 23.15 1.15
CA ALA A 18 1.39 23.69 1.10
C ALA A 18 2.47 22.61 1.24
N TYR A 19 2.24 21.58 2.08
CA TYR A 19 3.11 20.42 2.16
C TYR A 19 3.19 19.69 0.82
N PHE A 20 2.04 19.36 0.20
CA PHE A 20 2.06 18.65 -1.08
C PHE A 20 2.67 19.50 -2.18
N ASP A 21 2.39 20.81 -2.23
CA ASP A 21 3.00 21.71 -3.20
C ASP A 21 4.52 21.76 -3.07
N SER A 22 5.05 21.65 -1.83
CA SER A 22 6.50 21.65 -1.58
C SER A 22 7.23 20.39 -2.06
N ILE A 23 6.52 19.27 -2.18
CA ILE A 23 7.07 17.97 -2.56
C ILE A 23 6.67 17.51 -3.97
N THR A 24 5.93 18.33 -4.71
CA THR A 24 5.48 18.03 -6.07
C THR A 24 5.89 19.12 -7.06
N ARG A 25 5.88 18.76 -8.34
CA ARG A 25 5.97 19.73 -9.45
C ARG A 25 5.05 19.33 -10.59
N GLU A 26 4.57 20.29 -11.35
CA GLU A 26 3.90 20.03 -12.61
C GLU A 26 4.92 19.78 -13.72
N VAL A 27 4.75 18.69 -14.46
CA VAL A 27 5.59 18.31 -15.59
C VAL A 27 4.73 18.15 -16.83
N GLY A 28 5.15 18.73 -17.95
CA GLY A 28 4.50 18.54 -19.24
C GLY A 28 4.70 17.11 -19.75
N MET A 29 3.62 16.45 -20.14
CA MET A 29 3.66 15.11 -20.70
C MET A 29 4.29 15.15 -22.09
N THR A 30 5.25 14.26 -22.35
CA THR A 30 5.88 14.07 -23.66
C THR A 30 5.81 12.60 -24.05
N GLU A 31 5.73 12.33 -25.36
CA GLU A 31 5.85 10.99 -25.92
C GLU A 31 7.07 10.91 -26.85
N LYS A 32 7.66 9.72 -26.92
CA LYS A 32 8.77 9.45 -27.83
C LYS A 32 8.24 9.07 -29.21
N VAL A 33 8.48 9.91 -30.18
CA VAL A 33 8.10 9.69 -31.58
C VAL A 33 9.34 9.32 -32.40
N ASP A 34 9.22 8.25 -33.21
CA ASP A 34 10.27 7.87 -34.16
C ASP A 34 10.35 8.94 -35.27
N THR A 35 11.48 9.61 -35.40
CA THR A 35 11.70 10.66 -36.42
C THR A 35 11.87 10.11 -37.82
N GLY A 36 11.93 8.77 -37.99
CA GLY A 36 12.26 8.12 -39.26
C GLY A 36 13.73 8.23 -39.64
N ARG A 37 14.55 8.91 -38.84
CA ARG A 37 16.00 9.09 -39.06
C ARG A 37 16.80 8.04 -38.29
N LYS A 38 18.00 7.76 -38.79
CA LYS A 38 18.97 6.89 -38.09
C LYS A 38 20.22 7.67 -37.79
N ASP A 39 20.89 7.36 -36.68
CA ASP A 39 22.19 7.89 -36.34
C ASP A 39 23.30 7.30 -37.21
N SER A 40 24.54 7.74 -37.02
CA SER A 40 25.71 7.24 -37.74
C SER A 40 26.01 5.74 -37.49
N SER A 41 25.41 5.16 -36.44
CA SER A 41 25.51 3.75 -36.07
C SER A 41 24.31 2.92 -36.54
N GLY A 42 23.35 3.52 -37.23
CA GLY A 42 22.15 2.86 -37.77
C GLY A 42 20.99 2.71 -36.80
N HIS A 43 21.06 3.26 -35.59
CA HIS A 43 19.99 3.24 -34.62
C HIS A 43 18.93 4.32 -34.93
N LYS A 44 17.67 4.02 -34.62
CA LYS A 44 16.57 4.97 -34.78
C LYS A 44 16.70 6.14 -33.81
N ILE A 45 16.46 7.34 -34.33
CA ILE A 45 16.43 8.58 -33.53
C ILE A 45 15.00 8.85 -33.12
N PHE A 46 14.77 9.01 -31.82
CA PHE A 46 13.50 9.38 -31.22
C PHE A 46 13.56 10.81 -30.73
N GLU A 47 12.44 11.52 -30.87
CA GLU A 47 12.28 12.89 -30.36
C GLU A 47 11.13 12.92 -29.34
N ASN A 48 11.30 13.71 -28.26
CA ASN A 48 10.26 13.90 -27.26
C ASN A 48 9.31 15.01 -27.72
N VAL A 49 8.09 14.66 -28.08
CA VAL A 49 7.07 15.60 -28.55
C VAL A 49 6.05 15.85 -27.44
N PRO A 50 5.64 17.10 -27.16
CA PRO A 50 4.61 17.40 -26.18
C PRO A 50 3.28 16.74 -26.54
N VAL A 51 2.66 16.08 -25.57
CA VAL A 51 1.29 15.57 -25.72
C VAL A 51 0.32 16.73 -25.54
N ILE A 52 -0.49 16.98 -26.57
CA ILE A 52 -1.42 18.11 -26.61
C ILE A 52 -2.86 17.58 -26.47
N ASN A 53 -3.67 18.23 -25.64
CA ASN A 53 -5.08 17.93 -25.48
C ASN A 53 -5.93 18.49 -26.64
N LYS A 54 -7.22 18.18 -26.67
CA LYS A 54 -8.15 18.67 -27.71
C LYS A 54 -8.28 20.19 -27.77
N ARG A 55 -7.80 20.92 -26.75
CA ARG A 55 -7.82 22.38 -26.68
C ARG A 55 -6.50 23.04 -27.14
N GLY A 56 -5.52 22.26 -27.56
CA GLY A 56 -4.20 22.75 -27.97
C GLY A 56 -3.24 23.02 -26.80
N GLU A 57 -3.58 22.61 -25.57
CA GLU A 57 -2.74 22.80 -24.39
C GLU A 57 -1.93 21.52 -24.10
N GLN A 58 -0.69 21.69 -23.66
CA GLN A 58 0.12 20.55 -23.25
C GLN A 58 -0.50 19.87 -22.04
N VAL A 59 -0.67 18.54 -22.13
CA VAL A 59 -1.10 17.72 -21.00
C VAL A 59 0.00 17.73 -19.93
N LYS A 60 -0.38 18.01 -18.68
CA LYS A 60 0.52 18.04 -17.55
C LYS A 60 0.15 16.94 -16.57
N TYR A 61 1.13 16.46 -15.81
CA TYR A 61 0.94 15.56 -14.69
C TYR A 61 1.73 16.05 -13.48
N THR A 62 1.29 15.66 -12.30
CA THR A 62 1.98 15.96 -11.03
C THR A 62 3.03 14.92 -10.75
N GLU A 63 4.28 15.32 -10.66
CA GLU A 63 5.40 14.46 -10.27
C GLU A 63 5.78 14.72 -8.82
N TYR A 64 5.97 13.66 -8.04
CA TYR A 64 6.48 13.77 -6.68
C TYR A 64 8.01 13.81 -6.69
N LEU A 65 8.58 14.89 -6.16
CA LEU A 65 10.03 15.08 -5.97
C LEU A 65 10.54 14.23 -4.81
N VAL A 66 9.71 14.11 -3.77
CA VAL A 66 9.99 13.32 -2.57
C VAL A 66 8.73 12.49 -2.25
N PRO A 67 8.89 11.23 -1.81
CA PRO A 67 7.76 10.42 -1.38
C PRO A 67 6.95 11.10 -0.28
N PRO A 68 5.61 11.21 -0.42
CA PRO A 68 4.77 11.78 0.63
C PRO A 68 4.70 10.83 1.83
N THR A 69 5.02 11.33 3.01
CA THR A 69 5.00 10.54 4.25
C THR A 69 4.29 11.28 5.38
N VAL A 70 3.69 10.51 6.29
CA VAL A 70 3.10 11.11 7.53
C VAL A 70 4.16 11.83 8.35
N GLY A 71 5.41 11.32 8.36
CA GLY A 71 6.52 12.00 9.05
C GLY A 71 6.81 13.37 8.48
N GLY A 72 7.02 13.47 7.17
CA GLY A 72 7.27 14.75 6.50
C GLY A 72 6.11 15.73 6.60
N LEU A 73 4.87 15.22 6.55
CA LEU A 73 3.69 16.05 6.80
C LEU A 73 3.70 16.61 8.23
N CYS A 74 3.93 15.78 9.24
CA CYS A 74 3.96 16.21 10.63
C CYS A 74 5.06 17.26 10.89
N GLU A 75 6.21 17.10 10.25
CA GLU A 75 7.30 18.06 10.29
C GLU A 75 6.88 19.42 9.68
N CYS A 76 6.28 19.39 8.50
CA CYS A 76 5.77 20.61 7.85
C CYS A 76 4.66 21.29 8.67
N LEU A 77 3.79 20.52 9.31
CA LEU A 77 2.74 21.02 10.20
C LEU A 77 3.27 21.41 11.59
N GLU A 78 4.53 21.11 11.91
CA GLU A 78 5.13 21.26 13.25
C GLU A 78 4.26 20.66 14.35
N ILE A 79 3.76 19.44 14.14
CA ILE A 79 2.98 18.67 15.11
C ILE A 79 3.60 17.30 15.32
N HIS A 80 3.33 16.69 16.46
CA HIS A 80 3.73 15.32 16.73
C HIS A 80 2.82 14.32 15.99
N ARG A 81 3.34 13.12 15.67
CA ARG A 81 2.56 12.06 15.00
C ARG A 81 1.31 11.64 15.78
N SER A 82 1.36 11.67 17.12
CA SER A 82 0.17 11.42 17.94
C SER A 82 -0.92 12.46 17.73
N THR A 83 -0.55 13.74 17.59
CA THR A 83 -1.51 14.82 17.30
C THR A 83 -2.14 14.64 15.92
N TRP A 84 -1.33 14.19 14.92
CA TRP A 84 -1.88 13.84 13.62
C TRP A 84 -2.85 12.66 13.69
N ALA A 85 -2.53 11.63 14.49
CA ALA A 85 -3.42 10.49 14.71
C ALA A 85 -4.74 10.92 15.37
N GLU A 86 -4.69 11.84 16.37
CA GLU A 86 -5.88 12.45 16.97
C GLU A 86 -6.71 13.22 15.92
N TYR A 87 -6.07 13.99 15.02
CA TYR A 87 -6.76 14.71 13.93
C TYR A 87 -7.42 13.76 12.92
N CYS A 88 -6.90 12.54 12.78
CA CYS A 88 -7.49 11.50 11.93
C CYS A 88 -8.65 10.75 12.61
N ASP A 89 -8.84 10.93 13.90
CA ASP A 89 -9.95 10.32 14.64
C ASP A 89 -11.20 11.21 14.50
N GLU A 90 -12.16 10.72 13.73
CA GLU A 90 -13.41 11.42 13.45
C GLU A 90 -14.27 11.62 14.72
N SER A 91 -14.11 10.75 15.72
CA SER A 91 -14.82 10.88 17.00
C SER A 91 -14.32 12.06 17.84
N LEU A 92 -13.02 12.40 17.68
CA LEU A 92 -12.37 13.51 18.39
C LEU A 92 -12.42 14.81 17.60
N HIS A 93 -12.25 14.71 16.27
CA HIS A 93 -12.10 15.84 15.37
C HIS A 93 -12.88 15.67 14.06
N PRO A 94 -14.22 15.63 14.13
CA PRO A 94 -15.06 15.48 12.93
C PRO A 94 -14.83 16.60 11.89
N GLU A 95 -14.43 17.79 12.35
CA GLU A 95 -14.12 18.94 11.49
C GLU A 95 -12.90 18.71 10.60
N PHE A 96 -12.01 17.78 10.92
CA PHE A 96 -10.81 17.47 10.14
C PHE A 96 -10.96 16.26 9.22
N SER A 97 -12.06 15.50 9.35
CA SER A 97 -12.30 14.21 8.68
C SER A 97 -12.07 14.30 7.17
N ASP A 98 -12.63 15.30 6.47
CA ASP A 98 -12.44 15.45 5.02
C ASP A 98 -10.95 15.69 4.66
N THR A 99 -10.29 16.59 5.37
CA THR A 99 -8.89 16.94 5.10
C THR A 99 -7.96 15.76 5.38
N THR A 100 -8.13 15.07 6.50
CA THR A 100 -7.27 13.94 6.88
C THR A 100 -7.49 12.72 5.98
N THR A 101 -8.74 12.43 5.61
CA THR A 101 -9.08 11.34 4.69
C THR A 101 -8.49 11.56 3.31
N ARG A 102 -8.62 12.76 2.75
CA ARG A 102 -8.01 13.11 1.45
C ARG A 102 -6.48 13.04 1.50
N THR A 103 -5.89 13.53 2.58
CA THR A 103 -4.43 13.49 2.77
C THR A 103 -3.92 12.05 2.78
N ARG A 104 -4.55 11.19 3.58
CA ARG A 104 -4.21 9.75 3.64
C ARG A 104 -4.46 9.07 2.30
N GLY A 105 -5.54 9.44 1.59
CA GLY A 105 -5.85 8.95 0.26
C GLY A 105 -4.73 9.26 -0.75
N ARG A 106 -4.27 10.52 -0.83
CA ARG A 106 -3.16 10.94 -1.71
C ARG A 106 -1.86 10.19 -1.43
N MET A 107 -1.52 9.99 -0.15
CA MET A 107 -0.31 9.23 0.24
C MET A 107 -0.44 7.75 -0.13
N ARG A 108 -1.61 7.16 0.10
CA ARG A 108 -1.90 5.77 -0.26
C ARG A 108 -1.82 5.57 -1.78
N GLU A 109 -2.49 6.41 -2.55
CA GLU A 109 -2.48 6.37 -4.02
C GLU A 109 -1.05 6.43 -4.58
N TYR A 110 -0.21 7.31 -4.03
CA TYR A 110 1.21 7.35 -4.40
C TYR A 110 1.90 6.00 -4.18
N LEU A 111 1.69 5.35 -3.04
CA LEU A 111 2.27 4.03 -2.73
C LEU A 111 1.73 2.94 -3.67
N GLU A 112 0.43 2.96 -3.97
CA GLU A 112 -0.20 2.04 -4.92
C GLU A 112 0.40 2.19 -6.34
N GLN A 113 0.59 3.42 -6.81
CA GLN A 113 1.25 3.70 -8.09
C GLN A 113 2.70 3.18 -8.10
N GLN A 114 3.44 3.34 -7.01
CA GLN A 114 4.81 2.84 -6.90
C GLN A 114 4.88 1.30 -6.94
N LEU A 115 3.85 0.57 -6.47
CA LEU A 115 3.78 -0.89 -6.62
C LEU A 115 3.80 -1.34 -8.08
N LEU A 116 3.19 -0.54 -8.98
CA LEU A 116 3.09 -0.86 -10.40
C LEU A 116 4.38 -0.54 -11.17
N ILE A 117 5.19 0.37 -10.67
CA ILE A 117 6.34 0.92 -11.40
C ILE A 117 7.66 0.31 -10.90
N ARG A 118 7.79 0.03 -9.60
CA ARG A 118 9.05 -0.39 -8.99
C ARG A 118 9.23 -1.91 -8.99
N LYS A 119 10.49 -2.34 -9.19
CA LYS A 119 10.86 -3.77 -9.10
C LYS A 119 10.99 -4.25 -7.64
N ASP A 120 11.48 -3.40 -6.74
CA ASP A 120 11.54 -3.70 -5.31
C ASP A 120 10.40 -3.01 -4.59
N VAL A 121 9.43 -3.81 -4.17
CA VAL A 121 8.17 -3.34 -3.59
C VAL A 121 8.00 -3.70 -2.11
N LYS A 122 8.97 -4.39 -1.49
CA LYS A 122 8.86 -4.88 -0.10
C LYS A 122 8.55 -3.76 0.90
N GLY A 123 9.26 -2.64 0.81
CA GLY A 123 9.04 -1.47 1.67
C GLY A 123 7.68 -0.81 1.44
N ILE A 124 7.19 -0.84 0.20
CA ILE A 124 5.88 -0.29 -0.16
C ILE A 124 4.77 -1.17 0.42
N ILE A 125 4.85 -2.49 0.24
CA ILE A 125 3.91 -3.46 0.81
C ILE A 125 3.87 -3.32 2.34
N PHE A 126 5.03 -3.28 2.99
CA PHE A 126 5.14 -3.05 4.43
C PHE A 126 4.43 -1.76 4.86
N SER A 127 4.62 -0.66 4.13
CA SER A 127 3.97 0.62 4.43
C SER A 127 2.45 0.56 4.25
N LEU A 128 1.96 -0.07 3.19
CA LEU A 128 0.53 -0.24 2.93
C LEU A 128 -0.15 -1.12 4.00
N GLN A 129 0.52 -2.19 4.42
CA GLN A 129 0.00 -3.07 5.47
C GLN A 129 -0.10 -2.35 6.83
N ASN A 130 0.97 -1.66 7.24
CA ASN A 130 1.03 -1.05 8.58
C ASN A 130 0.25 0.25 8.72
N ASN A 131 0.12 1.05 7.65
CA ASN A 131 -0.48 2.38 7.74
C ASN A 131 -1.87 2.47 7.10
N TYR A 132 -2.25 1.51 6.22
CA TYR A 132 -3.48 1.60 5.43
C TYR A 132 -4.34 0.35 5.49
N GLY A 133 -3.98 -0.65 6.32
CA GLY A 133 -4.81 -1.84 6.56
C GLY A 133 -4.85 -2.83 5.41
N TYR A 134 -3.87 -2.81 4.50
CA TYR A 134 -3.76 -3.82 3.46
C TYR A 134 -3.37 -5.16 4.06
N THR A 135 -4.03 -6.21 3.62
CA THR A 135 -3.73 -7.58 4.04
C THR A 135 -3.40 -8.43 2.83
N GLU A 136 -2.34 -9.21 2.92
CA GLU A 136 -2.04 -10.25 1.94
C GLU A 136 -3.01 -11.41 2.19
N ARG A 137 -3.94 -11.66 1.28
CA ARG A 137 -4.77 -12.86 1.33
C ARG A 137 -3.92 -14.01 0.80
N ARG A 138 -3.41 -14.83 1.71
CA ARG A 138 -2.92 -16.16 1.36
C ARG A 138 -4.11 -17.11 1.43
N GLU A 139 -4.57 -17.61 0.29
CA GLU A 139 -5.37 -18.81 0.28
C GLU A 139 -4.44 -19.95 0.69
N VAL A 140 -4.47 -20.30 1.97
CA VAL A 140 -3.92 -21.56 2.43
C VAL A 140 -4.97 -22.60 2.07
N ASP A 141 -4.70 -23.38 1.02
CA ASP A 141 -5.49 -24.55 0.69
C ASP A 141 -5.23 -25.58 1.80
N PHE A 142 -6.02 -25.48 2.84
CA PHE A 142 -6.14 -26.53 3.82
C PHE A 142 -6.85 -27.68 3.09
N GLY A 143 -6.13 -28.75 2.78
CA GLY A 143 -6.72 -29.95 2.18
C GLY A 143 -8.06 -30.34 2.84
N PRO A 144 -8.88 -31.18 2.22
CA PRO A 144 -10.28 -31.44 2.63
C PRO A 144 -10.48 -31.78 4.11
N GLN A 145 -9.45 -32.33 4.76
CA GLN A 145 -9.47 -32.69 6.19
C GLN A 145 -9.32 -31.49 7.12
N ALA A 146 -8.42 -30.53 6.79
CA ALA A 146 -8.23 -29.33 7.60
C ALA A 146 -9.39 -28.33 7.42
N SER A 147 -10.01 -28.29 6.23
CA SER A 147 -11.23 -27.50 6.00
C SER A 147 -12.42 -27.99 6.85
N ARG A 148 -12.53 -29.29 7.11
CA ARG A 148 -13.52 -29.86 8.04
C ARG A 148 -13.25 -29.46 9.50
N ALA A 149 -11.99 -29.39 9.93
CA ALA A 149 -11.63 -28.98 11.28
C ALA A 149 -11.90 -27.51 11.56
N LEU A 150 -11.77 -26.63 10.54
CA LEU A 150 -12.04 -25.19 10.66
C LEU A 150 -13.54 -24.86 10.64
N THR A 151 -14.36 -25.65 9.93
CA THR A 151 -15.84 -25.54 9.99
C THR A 151 -16.44 -26.11 11.28
N ALA A 152 -15.65 -26.83 12.08
CA ALA A 152 -16.07 -27.43 13.34
C ALA A 152 -16.24 -26.45 14.53
N SER A 153 -16.29 -25.13 14.29
CA SER A 153 -16.70 -24.17 15.34
C SER A 153 -18.17 -24.34 15.80
N ALA A 154 -18.95 -25.16 15.09
CA ALA A 154 -20.31 -25.56 15.44
C ALA A 154 -20.40 -26.94 16.11
N VAL A 155 -19.28 -27.65 16.30
CA VAL A 155 -19.26 -29.00 16.86
C VAL A 155 -19.03 -28.93 18.37
N PRO A 156 -19.79 -29.69 19.18
CA PRO A 156 -19.63 -29.78 20.65
C PRO A 156 -18.21 -30.19 21.05
N MET A 157 -17.71 -29.64 22.19
CA MET A 157 -16.33 -29.82 22.65
C MET A 157 -15.88 -31.30 22.70
N ALA A 158 -16.76 -32.24 23.03
CA ALA A 158 -16.46 -33.67 23.08
C ALA A 158 -16.15 -34.29 21.69
N GLU A 159 -16.81 -33.87 20.65
CA GLU A 159 -16.53 -34.28 19.26
C GLU A 159 -15.24 -33.65 18.73
N ARG A 160 -14.92 -32.45 19.19
CA ARG A 160 -13.67 -31.74 18.85
C ARG A 160 -12.43 -32.49 19.35
N GLU A 161 -12.48 -33.02 20.57
CA GLU A 161 -11.39 -33.79 21.14
C GLU A 161 -11.21 -35.15 20.42
N ALA A 162 -12.29 -35.78 19.99
CA ALA A 162 -12.25 -37.03 19.23
C ALA A 162 -11.60 -36.80 17.84
N LEU A 163 -12.00 -35.76 17.11
CA LEU A 163 -11.43 -35.38 15.84
C LEU A 163 -9.96 -34.98 15.91
N LEU A 164 -9.55 -34.30 16.97
CA LEU A 164 -8.15 -33.97 17.21
C LEU A 164 -7.30 -35.21 17.49
N ARG A 165 -7.82 -36.19 18.26
CA ARG A 165 -7.12 -37.46 18.51
C ARG A 165 -6.95 -38.30 17.25
N GLU A 166 -7.97 -38.34 16.39
CA GLU A 166 -7.89 -39.01 15.09
C GLU A 166 -6.85 -38.40 14.19
N LEU A 167 -6.84 -37.07 14.08
CA LEU A 167 -5.84 -36.31 13.31
C LEU A 167 -4.41 -36.56 13.82
N PHE A 168 -4.20 -36.52 15.14
CA PHE A 168 -2.89 -36.80 15.72
C PHE A 168 -2.44 -38.25 15.51
N GLN A 169 -3.34 -39.22 15.47
CA GLN A 169 -3.00 -40.60 15.15
C GLN A 169 -2.60 -40.82 13.70
N GLU A 170 -3.29 -40.17 12.74
CA GLU A 170 -2.94 -40.19 11.30
C GLU A 170 -1.55 -39.57 11.06
N PHE A 171 -1.26 -38.40 11.64
CA PHE A 171 0.06 -37.79 11.54
C PHE A 171 1.18 -38.63 12.17
N SER A 172 0.89 -39.37 13.23
CA SER A 172 1.88 -40.25 13.86
C SER A 172 2.14 -41.50 13.04
N GLN A 173 1.21 -41.95 12.21
CA GLN A 173 1.38 -43.09 11.32
C GLN A 173 2.08 -42.77 10.01
N GLU A 174 1.86 -41.56 9.44
CA GLU A 174 2.56 -41.10 8.25
C GLU A 174 4.04 -40.75 8.50
N GLY A 175 4.40 -40.37 9.75
CA GLY A 175 5.79 -40.12 10.16
C GLY A 175 6.65 -41.36 10.38
N ALA A 176 6.08 -42.58 10.32
CA ALA A 176 6.77 -43.85 10.47
C ALA A 176 6.91 -44.60 9.14
N ALA A 177 7.42 -43.92 8.09
CA ALA A 177 7.93 -44.62 6.92
C ALA A 177 9.28 -45.27 7.29
N PRO A 178 9.49 -46.56 7.04
CA PRO A 178 10.69 -47.23 7.47
C PRO A 178 11.88 -46.83 6.58
N ASP A 179 12.88 -46.25 7.23
CA ASP A 179 14.27 -46.37 6.78
C ASP A 179 14.60 -47.85 6.78
N GLY A 180 14.78 -48.43 5.65
CA GLY A 180 15.13 -49.83 5.62
C GLY A 180 15.66 -50.34 4.30
N ALA A 181 16.91 -50.57 4.33
CA ALA A 181 17.69 -51.55 3.58
C ALA A 181 18.05 -51.12 2.12
N GLY A 182 19.24 -50.83 1.84
CA GLY A 182 20.48 -51.52 2.27
C GLY A 182 20.89 -52.51 1.20
N GLU A 183 22.11 -52.45 0.85
CA GLU A 183 23.01 -53.53 0.42
C GLU A 183 22.55 -54.43 -0.73
N THR A 184 23.17 -54.35 -1.79
CA THR A 184 24.32 -55.15 -2.32
C THR A 184 24.69 -54.64 -3.70
#